data_d8dd0f5e96637ac23e953cc53826f93c
#
_entry.id   d8dd0f5e96637ac23e953cc53826f93c
#
_cell.length_a   1.000
_cell.length_b   1.000
_cell.length_c   1.000
_cell.angle_alpha   90.00
_cell.angle_beta   90.00
_cell.angle_gamma   90.00
#
_symmetry.space_group_name_H-M   'P 1'
#
loop_
_entity.id
_entity.type
_entity.pdbx_description
1 polymer ?
#
loop_
_entity_poly.entity_id
_entity_poly.type
_entity_poly.pdbx_seq_one_letter_code
_entity_poly.pdbx_strand_id
1 'polypeptide(L)'
;SVNIGKVMELSKNILVDQTTVELKAKVEYTYVKSDDPSDDTKTYTRGEWVQMLAEKVEMNLDTDPDSLNHYYADTAGNAYEAAIEIAEKYGILPPPDIEDLEQDIPFFYPDEPATREFAAYTAVHAMGFNGIHSYDTNSWTDWDSITYQNEAAIAVGKGFLELNTENQFQPHALLSKKDVKSIFCEIDEIRQEDTTIGEEPHDNTQYVDGVLKKELENITDYTVVENADGTYTVTLPKTTETEKIGEGSVMILPANEVYISGIALKATTVTEDGEKLILTCIKPELWEVVSKIDFVGGGTALIGGAADTDEYGIATQAN
;
A
#
# COMPACT_ATOMS: atom_id res chain seq x y z
N SER A 1 31.56 4.41 -25.09
CA SER A 1 30.12 4.52 -24.79
C SER A 1 29.36 4.59 -26.10
N VAL A 2 28.51 3.64 -26.35
CA VAL A 2 27.57 3.66 -27.46
C VAL A 2 26.23 4.15 -26.91
N ASN A 3 25.83 5.37 -27.27
CA ASN A 3 24.51 5.88 -26.98
C ASN A 3 23.53 5.22 -27.97
N ILE A 4 22.74 4.30 -27.48
CA ILE A 4 21.60 3.76 -28.24
C ILE A 4 20.38 4.54 -27.77
N GLY A 5 20.06 5.63 -28.48
CA GLY A 5 18.80 6.32 -28.31
C GLY A 5 17.70 5.50 -28.98
N LYS A 6 16.69 5.09 -28.23
CA LYS A 6 15.47 4.52 -28.78
C LYS A 6 14.41 5.60 -28.78
N VAL A 7 13.89 5.93 -29.96
CA VAL A 7 12.76 6.84 -30.11
C VAL A 7 11.50 5.99 -30.11
N MET A 8 10.60 6.23 -29.17
CA MET A 8 9.29 5.62 -29.18
C MET A 8 8.26 6.69 -29.51
N GLU A 9 7.49 6.47 -30.58
CA GLU A 9 6.35 7.32 -30.91
C GLU A 9 5.10 6.70 -30.30
N LEU A 10 4.47 7.45 -29.38
CA LEU A 10 3.20 7.10 -28.79
C LEU A 10 2.11 7.95 -29.42
N SER A 11 1.04 7.33 -29.88
CA SER A 11 -0.14 8.04 -30.34
C SER A 11 -1.37 7.59 -29.57
N LYS A 12 -2.17 8.54 -29.08
CA LYS A 12 -3.46 8.29 -28.44
C LYS A 12 -4.52 9.18 -29.06
N ASN A 13 -5.63 8.58 -29.44
CA ASN A 13 -6.78 9.33 -29.91
C ASN A 13 -7.67 9.72 -28.72
N ILE A 14 -7.93 10.99 -28.58
CA ILE A 14 -8.82 11.53 -27.55
C ILE A 14 -10.02 12.18 -28.22
N LEU A 15 -11.22 11.93 -27.72
CA LEU A 15 -12.44 12.58 -28.18
C LEU A 15 -12.66 13.86 -27.39
N VAL A 16 -12.57 15.01 -28.06
CA VAL A 16 -12.87 16.33 -27.48
C VAL A 16 -13.97 16.96 -28.31
N ASP A 17 -15.12 17.29 -27.67
CA ASP A 17 -16.27 17.91 -28.33
C ASP A 17 -16.69 17.24 -29.66
N GLN A 18 -16.83 15.91 -29.64
CA GLN A 18 -17.16 15.09 -30.82
C GLN A 18 -16.10 15.10 -31.93
N THR A 19 -14.94 15.67 -31.67
CA THR A 19 -13.80 15.63 -32.60
C THR A 19 -12.72 14.73 -32.04
N THR A 20 -12.26 13.78 -32.86
CA THR A 20 -11.13 12.94 -32.46
C THR A 20 -9.82 13.70 -32.65
N VAL A 21 -9.09 13.92 -31.59
CA VAL A 21 -7.77 14.54 -31.60
C VAL A 21 -6.72 13.46 -31.38
N GLU A 22 -5.79 13.31 -32.31
CA GLU A 22 -4.64 12.41 -32.16
C GLU A 22 -3.54 13.15 -31.41
N LEU A 23 -3.22 12.70 -30.18
CA LEU A 23 -2.04 13.17 -29.46
C LEU A 23 -0.85 12.30 -29.83
N LYS A 24 0.22 12.93 -30.30
CA LYS A 24 1.50 12.26 -30.56
C LYS A 24 2.52 12.75 -29.56
N ALA A 25 3.09 11.84 -28.80
CA ALA A 25 4.22 12.12 -27.96
C ALA A 25 5.45 11.40 -28.51
N LYS A 26 6.55 12.12 -28.61
CA LYS A 26 7.86 11.56 -28.96
C LYS A 26 8.68 11.53 -27.67
N VAL A 27 9.01 10.34 -27.23
CA VAL A 27 9.87 10.16 -26.04
C VAL A 27 11.23 9.68 -26.53
N GLU A 28 12.27 10.45 -26.25
CA GLU A 28 13.67 10.07 -26.50
C GLU A 28 14.28 9.53 -25.22
N TYR A 29 14.64 8.25 -25.24
CA TYR A 29 15.40 7.65 -24.15
C TYR A 29 16.87 7.68 -24.48
N THR A 30 17.67 8.28 -23.62
CA THR A 30 19.11 8.12 -23.66
C THR A 30 19.49 7.03 -22.68
N TYR A 31 19.74 5.84 -23.17
CA TYR A 31 20.26 4.76 -22.36
C TYR A 31 21.78 4.93 -22.25
N VAL A 32 22.25 5.33 -21.07
CA VAL A 32 23.67 5.27 -20.76
C VAL A 32 23.99 3.87 -20.25
N LYS A 33 24.42 2.98 -21.12
CA LYS A 33 24.99 1.71 -20.68
C LYS A 33 26.31 2.03 -19.95
N SER A 34 26.33 1.85 -18.65
CA SER A 34 27.57 1.84 -17.88
C SER A 34 28.33 0.57 -18.26
N ASP A 35 29.37 0.72 -19.05
CA ASP A 35 30.26 -0.39 -19.45
C ASP A 35 31.38 -0.63 -18.40
N ASP A 36 31.15 -0.27 -17.13
CA ASP A 36 32.10 -0.59 -16.08
C ASP A 36 31.80 -1.97 -15.49
N PRO A 37 32.57 -3.01 -15.87
CA PRO A 37 32.37 -4.37 -15.35
C PRO A 37 32.68 -4.47 -13.84
N SER A 38 33.31 -3.45 -13.24
CA SER A 38 33.53 -3.39 -11.79
C SER A 38 32.25 -3.10 -11.00
N ASP A 39 31.21 -2.62 -11.66
CA ASP A 39 29.94 -2.19 -11.06
C ASP A 39 28.93 -3.34 -10.90
N ASP A 40 29.11 -4.45 -11.61
CA ASP A 40 28.28 -5.67 -11.48
C ASP A 40 28.55 -6.46 -10.20
N THR A 41 29.63 -6.13 -9.47
CA THR A 41 29.99 -6.79 -8.21
C THR A 41 29.44 -6.07 -6.98
N LYS A 42 28.78 -4.91 -7.16
CA LYS A 42 28.18 -4.17 -6.03
C LYS A 42 27.05 -4.99 -5.42
N THR A 43 27.17 -5.20 -4.12
CA THR A 43 26.08 -5.70 -3.26
C THR A 43 25.60 -4.57 -2.36
N TYR A 44 24.43 -4.74 -1.79
CA TYR A 44 23.77 -3.74 -0.95
C TYR A 44 23.57 -4.30 0.45
N THR A 45 23.65 -3.44 1.46
CA THR A 45 23.23 -3.82 2.81
C THR A 45 21.70 -3.74 2.93
N ARG A 46 21.16 -4.35 3.99
CA ARG A 46 19.71 -4.30 4.27
C ARG A 46 19.24 -2.86 4.44
N GLY A 47 20.00 -2.04 5.18
CA GLY A 47 19.71 -0.61 5.36
C GLY A 47 19.77 0.18 4.06
N GLU A 48 20.86 0.02 3.26
CA GLU A 48 20.96 0.66 1.94
C GLU A 48 19.77 0.32 1.03
N TRP A 49 19.42 -0.96 0.98
CA TRP A 49 18.30 -1.40 0.15
C TRP A 49 16.97 -0.78 0.58
N VAL A 50 16.66 -0.82 1.89
CA VAL A 50 15.39 -0.24 2.41
C VAL A 50 15.32 1.26 2.16
N GLN A 51 16.43 1.99 2.35
CA GLN A 51 16.48 3.42 2.03
C GLN A 51 16.19 3.68 0.54
N MET A 52 16.86 2.95 -0.35
CA MET A 52 16.68 3.09 -1.80
C MET A 52 15.26 2.74 -2.24
N LEU A 53 14.68 1.68 -1.66
CA LEU A 53 13.30 1.28 -1.95
C LEU A 53 12.31 2.33 -1.46
N ALA A 54 12.46 2.82 -0.22
CA ALA A 54 11.61 3.85 0.36
C ALA A 54 11.63 5.15 -0.48
N GLU A 55 12.81 5.58 -0.91
CA GLU A 55 12.96 6.71 -1.85
C GLU A 55 12.29 6.43 -3.19
N LYS A 56 12.46 5.20 -3.73
CA LYS A 56 11.90 4.80 -5.02
C LYS A 56 10.37 4.84 -5.03
N VAL A 57 9.74 4.42 -3.94
CA VAL A 57 8.27 4.46 -3.79
C VAL A 57 7.77 5.76 -3.16
N GLU A 58 8.67 6.76 -3.02
CA GLU A 58 8.36 8.12 -2.54
C GLU A 58 7.77 8.16 -1.13
N MET A 59 8.27 7.32 -0.23
CA MET A 59 7.91 7.42 1.19
C MET A 59 8.40 8.73 1.79
N ASN A 60 7.61 9.33 2.66
CA ASN A 60 8.04 10.50 3.40
C ASN A 60 9.03 10.10 4.49
N LEU A 61 10.33 10.35 4.24
CA LEU A 61 11.42 10.10 5.17
C LEU A 61 11.77 11.33 6.04
N ASP A 62 11.09 12.45 5.84
CA ASP A 62 11.28 13.67 6.66
C ASP A 62 10.53 13.51 7.97
N THR A 63 11.12 12.78 8.90
CA THR A 63 10.58 12.49 10.22
C THR A 63 11.46 13.13 11.29
N ASP A 64 10.82 13.66 12.35
CA ASP A 64 11.52 14.07 13.56
C ASP A 64 12.15 12.82 14.20
N PRO A 65 13.49 12.75 14.40
CA PRO A 65 14.13 11.62 15.05
C PRO A 65 13.52 11.28 16.43
N ASP A 66 13.05 12.28 17.16
CA ASP A 66 12.41 12.08 18.48
C ASP A 66 11.00 11.44 18.37
N SER A 67 10.45 11.35 17.16
CA SER A 67 9.15 10.72 16.87
C SER A 67 9.25 9.27 16.39
N LEU A 68 10.46 8.73 16.24
CA LEU A 68 10.67 7.33 15.82
C LEU A 68 10.30 6.37 16.94
N ASN A 69 9.71 5.23 16.59
CA ASN A 69 9.26 4.24 17.56
C ASN A 69 10.38 3.32 18.07
N HIS A 70 11.52 3.31 17.39
CA HIS A 70 12.67 2.42 17.69
C HIS A 70 12.26 0.95 17.76
N TYR A 71 11.66 0.47 16.65
CA TYR A 71 11.21 -0.92 16.52
C TYR A 71 12.34 -1.95 16.66
N TYR A 72 13.59 -1.54 16.36
CA TYR A 72 14.78 -2.39 16.38
C TYR A 72 15.87 -1.82 17.27
N ALA A 73 16.56 -2.72 17.99
CA ALA A 73 17.57 -2.33 18.98
C ALA A 73 18.88 -1.78 18.36
N ASP A 74 19.16 -2.08 17.09
CA ASP A 74 20.42 -1.78 16.41
C ASP A 74 20.30 -0.70 15.32
N THR A 75 19.14 -0.05 15.20
CA THR A 75 18.92 1.00 14.20
C THR A 75 19.17 2.41 14.72
N ALA A 76 19.15 2.62 16.03
CA ALA A 76 19.30 3.94 16.63
C ALA A 76 20.61 4.63 16.23
N GLY A 77 20.51 5.79 15.57
CA GLY A 77 21.63 6.55 15.05
C GLY A 77 22.29 6.00 13.79
N ASN A 78 21.73 4.93 13.21
CA ASN A 78 22.13 4.43 11.90
C ASN A 78 21.65 5.36 10.79
N ALA A 79 22.42 5.49 9.70
CA ALA A 79 22.09 6.38 8.57
C ALA A 79 20.74 6.03 7.91
N TYR A 80 20.26 4.80 8.04
CA TYR A 80 19.05 4.28 7.44
C TYR A 80 17.89 4.15 8.42
N GLU A 81 18.04 4.61 9.66
CA GLU A 81 17.06 4.47 10.74
C GLU A 81 15.66 4.93 10.32
N ALA A 82 15.54 6.14 9.77
CA ALA A 82 14.24 6.69 9.35
C ALA A 82 13.54 5.82 8.29
N ALA A 83 14.28 5.30 7.32
CA ALA A 83 13.72 4.43 6.28
C ALA A 83 13.28 3.08 6.85
N ILE A 84 14.06 2.49 7.74
CA ILE A 84 13.76 1.21 8.39
C ILE A 84 12.50 1.36 9.27
N GLU A 85 12.44 2.39 10.10
CA GLU A 85 11.30 2.66 10.97
C GLU A 85 9.99 2.90 10.18
N ILE A 86 10.08 3.64 9.08
CA ILE A 86 8.93 3.87 8.20
C ILE A 86 8.52 2.58 7.50
N ALA A 87 9.48 1.81 6.97
CA ALA A 87 9.19 0.55 6.32
C ALA A 87 8.55 -0.46 7.28
N GLU A 88 8.99 -0.52 8.54
CA GLU A 88 8.35 -1.33 9.58
C GLU A 88 6.94 -0.87 9.88
N LYS A 89 6.76 0.42 10.12
CA LYS A 89 5.44 1.03 10.37
C LYS A 89 4.42 0.67 9.29
N TYR A 90 4.86 0.53 8.05
CA TYR A 90 4.00 0.20 6.91
C TYR A 90 3.95 -1.31 6.60
N GLY A 91 4.53 -2.16 7.44
CA GLY A 91 4.52 -3.60 7.26
C GLY A 91 5.27 -4.10 6.00
N ILE A 92 6.29 -3.35 5.60
CA ILE A 92 7.11 -3.66 4.41
C ILE A 92 8.22 -4.64 4.75
N LEU A 93 8.69 -4.64 6.00
CA LEU A 93 9.78 -5.49 6.42
C LEU A 93 9.30 -6.90 6.77
N PRO A 94 10.10 -7.95 6.52
CA PRO A 94 9.78 -9.29 6.98
C PRO A 94 9.79 -9.34 8.51
N PRO A 95 9.01 -10.23 9.12
CA PRO A 95 9.04 -10.42 10.56
C PRO A 95 10.46 -10.76 11.04
N PRO A 96 10.86 -10.30 12.24
CA PRO A 96 12.15 -10.64 12.82
C PRO A 96 12.36 -12.16 12.91
N ASP A 97 13.61 -12.60 12.86
CA ASP A 97 13.96 -14.01 13.05
C ASP A 97 13.49 -14.52 14.40
N ILE A 98 13.14 -15.80 14.47
CA ILE A 98 12.63 -16.42 15.71
C ILE A 98 13.60 -16.27 16.89
N GLU A 99 14.91 -16.31 16.62
CA GLU A 99 15.95 -16.12 17.62
C GLU A 99 15.94 -14.70 18.21
N ASP A 100 15.56 -13.72 17.41
CA ASP A 100 15.45 -12.32 17.85
C ASP A 100 14.14 -12.04 18.61
N LEU A 101 13.10 -12.87 18.45
CA LEU A 101 11.84 -12.76 19.19
C LEU A 101 11.98 -13.10 20.69
N GLU A 102 13.09 -13.71 21.11
CA GLU A 102 13.42 -13.89 22.54
C GLU A 102 13.95 -12.60 23.20
N GLN A 103 14.23 -11.56 22.41
CA GLN A 103 14.67 -10.25 22.86
C GLN A 103 13.45 -9.34 23.11
N ASP A 104 13.55 -8.41 24.04
CA ASP A 104 12.50 -7.40 24.27
C ASP A 104 12.28 -6.50 23.03
N ILE A 105 13.36 -6.23 22.31
CA ILE A 105 13.35 -5.47 21.03
C ILE A 105 14.23 -6.25 20.04
N PRO A 106 13.71 -6.64 18.86
CA PRO A 106 14.47 -7.40 17.87
C PRO A 106 15.58 -6.57 17.22
N PHE A 107 16.45 -7.24 16.47
CA PHE A 107 17.49 -6.60 15.66
C PHE A 107 17.07 -6.59 14.18
N PHE A 108 17.46 -5.54 13.46
CA PHE A 108 17.25 -5.42 12.02
C PHE A 108 18.49 -5.82 11.20
N TYR A 109 19.67 -5.61 11.75
CA TYR A 109 20.96 -5.83 11.10
C TYR A 109 21.16 -4.97 9.84
N PRO A 110 21.13 -3.62 9.96
CA PRO A 110 21.14 -2.70 8.81
C PRO A 110 22.41 -2.80 7.94
N ASP A 111 23.53 -3.20 8.52
CA ASP A 111 24.82 -3.31 7.84
C ASP A 111 25.08 -4.71 7.24
N GLU A 112 24.19 -5.68 7.49
CA GLU A 112 24.29 -6.99 6.86
C GLU A 112 23.87 -6.94 5.39
N PRO A 113 24.46 -7.83 4.54
CA PRO A 113 24.10 -7.86 3.13
C PRO A 113 22.61 -8.21 2.91
N ALA A 114 21.94 -7.46 2.07
CA ALA A 114 20.60 -7.80 1.61
C ALA A 114 20.64 -9.01 0.67
N THR A 115 19.69 -9.92 0.84
CA THR A 115 19.50 -11.08 -0.04
C THR A 115 18.41 -10.82 -1.08
N ARG A 116 18.36 -11.62 -2.12
CA ARG A 116 17.31 -11.58 -3.13
C ARG A 116 15.93 -11.80 -2.53
N GLU A 117 15.83 -12.72 -1.55
CA GLU A 117 14.57 -13.01 -0.85
C GLU A 117 14.10 -11.81 -0.01
N PHE A 118 15.03 -11.17 0.72
CA PHE A 118 14.72 -9.94 1.46
C PHE A 118 14.23 -8.82 0.52
N ALA A 119 14.88 -8.66 -0.63
CA ALA A 119 14.49 -7.66 -1.61
C ALA A 119 13.13 -7.97 -2.27
N ALA A 120 12.85 -9.25 -2.56
CA ALA A 120 11.55 -9.68 -3.07
C ALA A 120 10.43 -9.36 -2.08
N TYR A 121 10.61 -9.76 -0.82
CA TYR A 121 9.64 -9.50 0.23
C TYR A 121 9.30 -8.01 0.32
N THR A 122 10.34 -7.20 0.54
CA THR A 122 10.16 -5.76 0.76
C THR A 122 9.60 -5.03 -0.46
N ALA A 123 10.01 -5.39 -1.69
CA ALA A 123 9.48 -4.77 -2.91
C ALA A 123 8.00 -5.13 -3.14
N VAL A 124 7.61 -6.39 -2.91
CA VAL A 124 6.22 -6.86 -3.03
C VAL A 124 5.33 -6.11 -2.06
N HIS A 125 5.74 -6.01 -0.79
CA HIS A 125 4.98 -5.31 0.25
C HIS A 125 4.95 -3.79 0.02
N ALA A 126 6.06 -3.18 -0.42
CA ALA A 126 6.12 -1.75 -0.73
C ALA A 126 5.18 -1.35 -1.89
N MET A 127 4.91 -2.28 -2.81
CA MET A 127 3.97 -2.10 -3.92
C MET A 127 2.55 -2.57 -3.60
N GLY A 128 2.27 -2.99 -2.37
CA GLY A 128 0.94 -3.39 -1.92
C GLY A 128 0.44 -4.73 -2.47
N PHE A 129 1.32 -5.60 -2.98
CA PHE A 129 0.94 -6.92 -3.49
C PHE A 129 0.81 -7.96 -2.36
N ASN A 130 -0.11 -7.75 -1.43
CA ASN A 130 -0.25 -8.56 -0.21
C ASN A 130 -1.12 -9.82 -0.40
N GLY A 131 -1.51 -10.15 -1.64
CA GLY A 131 -2.36 -11.30 -1.94
C GLY A 131 -1.60 -12.63 -1.97
N ILE A 132 -2.35 -13.74 -2.09
CA ILE A 132 -1.78 -15.05 -2.37
C ILE A 132 -1.43 -15.13 -3.86
N HIS A 133 -0.23 -15.62 -4.17
CA HIS A 133 0.18 -15.76 -5.56
C HIS A 133 -0.65 -16.81 -6.31
N SER A 134 -0.85 -16.59 -7.62
CA SER A 134 -1.48 -17.54 -8.53
C SER A 134 -0.51 -18.02 -9.63
N TYR A 135 0.77 -17.76 -9.48
CA TYR A 135 1.80 -18.11 -10.44
C TYR A 135 2.21 -19.58 -10.33
N ASP A 136 2.55 -20.19 -11.48
CA ASP A 136 3.04 -21.57 -11.52
C ASP A 136 4.51 -21.64 -11.06
N THR A 137 4.74 -22.27 -9.93
CA THR A 137 6.05 -22.46 -9.31
C THR A 137 6.57 -23.90 -9.41
N ASN A 138 5.85 -24.80 -10.09
CA ASN A 138 6.21 -26.22 -10.17
C ASN A 138 7.57 -26.49 -10.85
N SER A 139 8.05 -25.55 -11.67
CA SER A 139 9.34 -25.66 -12.36
C SER A 139 10.52 -25.16 -11.54
N TRP A 140 10.28 -24.55 -10.37
CA TRP A 140 11.36 -24.00 -9.56
C TRP A 140 12.13 -25.11 -8.83
N THR A 141 13.44 -25.10 -8.97
CA THR A 141 14.29 -26.20 -8.47
C THR A 141 14.79 -25.98 -7.04
N ASP A 142 14.65 -24.76 -6.50
CA ASP A 142 15.05 -24.38 -5.15
C ASP A 142 13.88 -23.88 -4.28
N TRP A 143 12.65 -24.20 -4.66
CA TRP A 143 11.43 -23.78 -3.98
C TRP A 143 11.43 -24.02 -2.47
N ASP A 144 11.87 -25.20 -2.06
CA ASP A 144 11.89 -25.60 -0.65
C ASP A 144 12.92 -24.82 0.20
N SER A 145 13.84 -24.09 -0.44
CA SER A 145 14.83 -23.23 0.25
C SER A 145 14.35 -21.81 0.46
N ILE A 146 13.18 -21.45 -0.08
CA ILE A 146 12.61 -20.12 -0.01
C ILE A 146 11.73 -20.01 1.24
N THR A 147 12.03 -19.08 2.13
CA THR A 147 11.25 -18.82 3.34
C THR A 147 9.96 -18.08 3.01
N TYR A 148 10.06 -17.02 2.19
CA TYR A 148 8.94 -16.18 1.77
C TYR A 148 8.49 -16.57 0.36
N GLN A 149 7.96 -17.80 0.24
CA GLN A 149 7.59 -18.42 -1.05
C GLN A 149 6.54 -17.60 -1.81
N ASN A 150 5.58 -17.03 -1.09
CA ASN A 150 4.51 -16.23 -1.68
C ASN A 150 5.08 -14.96 -2.34
N GLU A 151 5.91 -14.24 -1.62
CA GLU A 151 6.52 -12.98 -2.10
C GLU A 151 7.53 -13.24 -3.22
N ALA A 152 8.31 -14.32 -3.12
CA ALA A 152 9.20 -14.73 -4.20
C ALA A 152 8.42 -15.02 -5.50
N ALA A 153 7.30 -15.75 -5.41
CA ALA A 153 6.46 -16.05 -6.56
C ALA A 153 5.83 -14.78 -7.16
N ILE A 154 5.37 -13.86 -6.32
CA ILE A 154 4.84 -12.56 -6.76
C ILE A 154 5.95 -11.73 -7.41
N ALA A 155 7.12 -11.66 -6.80
CA ALA A 155 8.25 -10.89 -7.33
C ALA A 155 8.67 -11.36 -8.72
N VAL A 156 8.74 -12.67 -8.94
CA VAL A 156 9.05 -13.22 -10.26
C VAL A 156 7.88 -13.02 -11.23
N GLY A 157 6.66 -13.28 -10.79
CA GLY A 157 5.46 -13.14 -11.60
C GLY A 157 5.17 -11.69 -12.04
N LYS A 158 5.61 -10.72 -11.25
CA LYS A 158 5.54 -9.28 -11.56
C LYS A 158 6.78 -8.75 -12.31
N GLY A 159 7.77 -9.59 -12.57
CA GLY A 159 8.99 -9.18 -13.28
C GLY A 159 10.03 -8.46 -12.42
N PHE A 160 9.81 -8.32 -11.11
CA PHE A 160 10.79 -7.69 -10.22
C PHE A 160 12.13 -8.44 -10.23
N LEU A 161 12.07 -9.77 -10.22
CA LEU A 161 13.23 -10.65 -10.25
C LEU A 161 13.01 -11.79 -11.24
N GLU A 162 14.10 -12.31 -11.77
CA GLU A 162 14.09 -13.44 -12.70
C GLU A 162 14.66 -14.70 -12.05
N LEU A 163 14.17 -15.86 -12.49
CA LEU A 163 14.85 -17.12 -12.21
C LEU A 163 16.14 -17.21 -13.06
N ASN A 164 17.12 -17.94 -12.55
CA ASN A 164 18.30 -18.24 -13.34
C ASN A 164 17.99 -19.32 -14.42
N THR A 165 18.99 -19.67 -15.22
CA THR A 165 18.87 -20.67 -16.29
C THR A 165 18.56 -22.08 -15.81
N GLU A 166 18.70 -22.35 -14.50
CA GLU A 166 18.40 -23.62 -13.84
C GLU A 166 17.03 -23.58 -13.14
N ASN A 167 16.21 -22.57 -13.40
CA ASN A 167 14.92 -22.31 -12.75
C ASN A 167 15.05 -22.16 -11.22
N GLN A 168 16.11 -21.50 -10.74
CA GLN A 168 16.30 -21.18 -9.35
C GLN A 168 16.04 -19.70 -9.07
N PHE A 169 15.36 -19.43 -7.98
CA PHE A 169 15.18 -18.09 -7.43
C PHE A 169 16.43 -17.59 -6.72
N GLN A 170 17.19 -18.48 -6.11
CA GLN A 170 18.39 -18.19 -5.33
C GLN A 170 18.13 -17.25 -4.14
N PRO A 171 17.29 -17.63 -3.16
CA PRO A 171 16.84 -16.74 -2.09
C PRO A 171 17.96 -16.10 -1.28
N HIS A 172 19.02 -16.86 -1.02
CA HIS A 172 20.17 -16.42 -0.21
C HIS A 172 21.29 -15.75 -1.00
N ALA A 173 21.15 -15.63 -2.34
CA ALA A 173 22.11 -14.87 -3.12
C ALA A 173 22.05 -13.39 -2.73
N LEU A 174 23.18 -12.71 -2.69
CA LEU A 174 23.26 -11.30 -2.36
C LEU A 174 22.57 -10.47 -3.43
N LEU A 175 21.85 -9.45 -2.99
CA LEU A 175 21.16 -8.50 -3.87
C LEU A 175 22.19 -7.79 -4.75
N SER A 176 22.08 -7.99 -6.06
CA SER A 176 22.98 -7.43 -7.05
C SER A 176 22.45 -6.10 -7.62
N LYS A 177 23.32 -5.34 -8.24
CA LYS A 177 22.91 -4.13 -8.98
C LYS A 177 21.94 -4.43 -10.12
N LYS A 178 22.08 -5.61 -10.76
CA LYS A 178 21.15 -6.08 -11.78
C LYS A 178 19.75 -6.27 -11.18
N ASP A 179 19.66 -6.90 -10.01
CA ASP A 179 18.38 -7.14 -9.33
C ASP A 179 17.72 -5.81 -8.94
N VAL A 180 18.47 -4.89 -8.32
CA VAL A 180 17.97 -3.55 -7.96
C VAL A 180 17.43 -2.81 -9.17
N LYS A 181 18.16 -2.84 -10.28
CA LYS A 181 17.74 -2.21 -11.53
C LYS A 181 16.46 -2.83 -12.08
N SER A 182 16.36 -4.17 -12.05
CA SER A 182 15.16 -4.89 -12.49
C SER A 182 13.94 -4.47 -11.67
N ILE A 183 14.04 -4.55 -10.33
CA ILE A 183 12.97 -4.16 -9.43
C ILE A 183 12.53 -2.71 -9.67
N PHE A 184 13.49 -1.78 -9.78
CA PHE A 184 13.16 -0.36 -9.94
C PHE A 184 12.55 -0.03 -11.30
N CYS A 185 12.96 -0.74 -12.37
CA CYS A 185 12.32 -0.60 -13.68
C CYS A 185 10.85 -1.03 -13.62
N GLU A 186 10.57 -2.20 -13.02
CA GLU A 186 9.20 -2.70 -12.90
C GLU A 186 8.34 -1.81 -12.01
N ILE A 187 8.89 -1.28 -10.90
CA ILE A 187 8.18 -0.28 -10.08
C ILE A 187 7.80 0.95 -10.94
N ASP A 188 8.71 1.45 -11.77
CA ASP A 188 8.41 2.58 -12.66
C ASP A 188 7.35 2.23 -13.69
N GLU A 189 7.41 1.04 -14.30
CA GLU A 189 6.43 0.58 -15.29
C GLU A 189 5.03 0.46 -14.66
N ILE A 190 4.92 -0.20 -13.51
CA ILE A 190 3.65 -0.35 -12.78
C ILE A 190 3.09 1.03 -12.41
N ARG A 191 3.92 1.94 -11.90
CA ARG A 191 3.48 3.30 -11.54
C ARG A 191 3.13 4.15 -12.76
N GLN A 192 3.76 3.92 -13.90
CA GLN A 192 3.41 4.58 -15.17
C GLN A 192 2.12 4.04 -15.78
N GLU A 193 1.85 2.75 -15.65
CA GLU A 193 0.57 2.17 -16.05
C GLU A 193 -0.58 2.77 -15.26
N ASP A 194 -0.42 2.98 -13.96
CA ASP A 194 -1.40 3.67 -13.11
C ASP A 194 -1.63 5.15 -13.54
N THR A 195 -0.61 5.81 -14.09
CA THR A 195 -0.74 7.19 -14.59
C THR A 195 -1.24 7.28 -16.03
N THR A 196 -1.20 6.17 -16.80
CA THR A 196 -1.65 6.12 -18.21
C THR A 196 -3.11 5.77 -18.38
N ILE A 197 -3.82 5.42 -17.34
CA ILE A 197 -5.29 5.43 -17.34
C ILE A 197 -5.70 6.91 -17.30
N GLY A 198 -5.83 7.49 -18.51
CA GLY A 198 -6.04 8.92 -18.69
C GLY A 198 -7.43 9.41 -18.28
N GLU A 199 -7.88 9.01 -17.11
CA GLU A 199 -9.01 9.61 -16.44
C GLU A 199 -8.47 10.54 -15.34
N GLU A 200 -8.94 11.77 -15.34
CA GLU A 200 -8.70 12.71 -14.26
C GLU A 200 -9.12 12.07 -12.93
N PRO A 201 -8.39 12.28 -11.84
CA PRO A 201 -8.81 11.81 -10.53
C PRO A 201 -10.24 12.24 -10.25
N HIS A 202 -11.13 11.29 -10.00
CA HIS A 202 -12.52 11.57 -9.69
C HIS A 202 -13.08 10.57 -8.68
N ASP A 203 -14.07 11.00 -7.93
CA ASP A 203 -14.91 10.15 -7.09
C ASP A 203 -16.37 10.35 -7.49
N ASN A 204 -16.85 9.50 -8.38
CA ASN A 204 -18.25 9.43 -8.80
C ASN A 204 -19.00 8.29 -8.10
N THR A 205 -18.49 7.84 -6.95
CA THR A 205 -19.13 6.81 -6.13
C THR A 205 -20.56 7.21 -5.80
N GLN A 206 -21.51 6.36 -6.13
CA GLN A 206 -22.91 6.56 -5.86
C GLN A 206 -23.31 5.80 -4.60
N TYR A 207 -23.92 6.51 -3.67
CA TYR A 207 -24.43 5.94 -2.44
C TYR A 207 -25.87 5.46 -2.64
N VAL A 208 -26.29 4.50 -1.85
CA VAL A 208 -27.67 4.04 -1.82
C VAL A 208 -28.56 5.18 -1.32
N ASP A 209 -29.76 5.31 -1.91
CA ASP A 209 -30.72 6.33 -1.50
C ASP A 209 -31.05 6.18 -0.01
N GLY A 210 -30.94 7.29 0.73
CA GLY A 210 -31.17 7.32 2.17
C GLY A 210 -29.93 7.09 3.05
N VAL A 211 -28.76 6.85 2.46
CA VAL A 211 -27.49 6.88 3.22
C VAL A 211 -27.17 8.31 3.65
N LEU A 212 -27.04 8.50 4.96
CA LEU A 212 -26.78 9.81 5.57
C LEU A 212 -25.27 10.08 5.54
N LYS A 213 -24.74 10.57 4.42
CA LYS A 213 -23.36 11.03 4.27
C LYS A 213 -23.27 12.54 4.26
N LYS A 214 -24.01 13.17 3.34
CA LYS A 214 -23.97 14.60 3.12
C LYS A 214 -24.52 15.38 4.31
N GLU A 215 -25.55 14.84 4.94
CA GLU A 215 -26.19 15.44 6.12
C GLU A 215 -25.23 15.47 7.31
N LEU A 216 -24.32 14.49 7.39
CA LEU A 216 -23.41 14.32 8.52
C LEU A 216 -21.98 14.81 8.25
N GLU A 217 -21.68 15.31 7.04
CA GLU A 217 -20.32 15.68 6.62
C GLU A 217 -19.62 16.72 7.51
N ASN A 218 -20.40 17.57 8.18
CA ASN A 218 -19.89 18.65 9.02
C ASN A 218 -19.91 18.34 10.53
N ILE A 219 -20.24 17.11 10.89
CA ILE A 219 -20.25 16.70 12.30
C ILE A 219 -18.82 16.40 12.74
N THR A 220 -18.34 17.14 13.72
CA THR A 220 -16.98 16.98 14.26
C THR A 220 -16.97 16.47 15.71
N ASP A 221 -18.06 16.72 16.47
CA ASP A 221 -18.18 16.30 17.88
C ASP A 221 -18.98 14.98 17.95
N TYR A 222 -18.28 13.87 17.70
CA TYR A 222 -18.87 12.55 17.86
C TYR A 222 -17.85 11.55 18.42
N THR A 223 -18.36 10.50 19.05
CA THR A 223 -17.52 9.38 19.53
C THR A 223 -18.07 8.06 19.02
N VAL A 224 -17.17 7.15 18.68
CA VAL A 224 -17.49 5.77 18.31
C VAL A 224 -16.68 4.84 19.23
N VAL A 225 -17.37 3.93 19.89
CA VAL A 225 -16.76 2.91 20.77
C VAL A 225 -17.20 1.54 20.26
N GLU A 226 -16.23 0.71 19.94
CA GLU A 226 -16.47 -0.70 19.60
C GLU A 226 -16.72 -1.49 20.89
N ASN A 227 -17.82 -2.25 20.90
CA ASN A 227 -18.24 -3.07 22.04
C ASN A 227 -17.68 -4.50 21.89
N ALA A 228 -17.57 -5.21 23.03
CA ALA A 228 -17.05 -6.58 23.04
C ALA A 228 -17.89 -7.61 22.25
N ASP A 229 -19.11 -7.26 21.88
CA ASP A 229 -20.02 -8.08 21.07
C ASP A 229 -19.96 -7.74 19.56
N GLY A 230 -19.01 -6.86 19.14
CA GLY A 230 -18.86 -6.44 17.76
C GLY A 230 -19.85 -5.36 17.31
N THR A 231 -20.67 -4.84 18.21
CA THR A 231 -21.49 -3.66 17.94
C THR A 231 -20.72 -2.36 18.22
N TYR A 232 -21.25 -1.23 17.79
CA TYR A 232 -20.66 0.08 18.01
C TYR A 232 -21.62 0.97 18.80
N THR A 233 -21.13 1.64 19.81
CA THR A 233 -21.86 2.73 20.46
C THR A 233 -21.39 4.05 19.89
N VAL A 234 -22.31 4.79 19.27
CA VAL A 234 -22.05 6.12 18.71
C VAL A 234 -22.76 7.16 19.52
N THR A 235 -22.05 8.20 19.91
CA THR A 235 -22.63 9.36 20.58
C THR A 235 -22.47 10.58 19.69
N LEU A 236 -23.59 11.27 19.39
CA LEU A 236 -23.67 12.43 18.50
C LEU A 236 -24.38 13.59 19.24
N PRO A 237 -24.05 14.85 18.93
CA PRO A 237 -24.88 15.96 19.36
C PRO A 237 -26.26 15.90 18.70
N LYS A 238 -27.31 16.31 19.39
CA LYS A 238 -28.65 16.40 18.85
C LYS A 238 -28.79 17.67 18.04
N THR A 239 -28.83 17.53 16.71
CA THR A 239 -28.98 18.64 15.74
C THR A 239 -30.07 18.29 14.74
N THR A 240 -30.47 19.26 13.91
CA THR A 240 -31.45 19.03 12.83
C THR A 240 -31.01 17.91 11.86
N GLU A 241 -29.70 17.76 11.68
CA GLU A 241 -29.11 16.76 10.81
C GLU A 241 -29.13 15.37 11.46
N THR A 242 -28.73 15.28 12.74
CA THR A 242 -28.65 14.01 13.46
C THR A 242 -30.02 13.47 13.88
N GLU A 243 -31.03 14.34 14.04
CA GLU A 243 -32.42 13.93 14.28
C GLU A 243 -33.05 13.15 13.12
N LYS A 244 -32.40 13.15 11.93
CA LYS A 244 -32.82 12.33 10.80
C LYS A 244 -32.42 10.85 10.95
N ILE A 245 -31.52 10.55 11.90
CA ILE A 245 -31.06 9.18 12.14
C ILE A 245 -32.16 8.42 12.89
N GLY A 246 -32.66 7.37 12.28
CA GLY A 246 -33.61 6.42 12.88
C GLY A 246 -33.06 5.00 12.89
N GLU A 247 -33.78 4.08 13.51
CA GLU A 247 -33.46 2.66 13.42
C GLU A 247 -33.42 2.19 11.97
N GLY A 248 -32.38 1.47 11.59
CA GLY A 248 -32.13 1.01 10.23
C GLY A 248 -31.39 2.03 9.33
N SER A 249 -31.20 3.28 9.78
CA SER A 249 -30.44 4.27 9.02
C SER A 249 -29.00 3.84 8.82
N VAL A 250 -28.53 3.89 7.58
CA VAL A 250 -27.12 3.76 7.23
C VAL A 250 -26.52 5.16 7.16
N MET A 251 -25.39 5.35 7.84
CA MET A 251 -24.72 6.65 7.93
C MET A 251 -23.23 6.50 7.70
N ILE A 252 -22.61 7.56 7.17
CA ILE A 252 -21.17 7.68 7.04
C ILE A 252 -20.74 8.88 7.86
N LEU A 253 -20.03 8.62 8.94
CA LEU A 253 -19.44 9.65 9.78
C LEU A 253 -18.11 10.11 9.17
N PRO A 254 -17.80 11.42 9.23
CA PRO A 254 -16.57 11.97 8.65
C PRO A 254 -15.31 11.44 9.32
N ALA A 255 -14.16 11.71 8.71
CA ALA A 255 -12.87 11.34 9.26
C ALA A 255 -12.61 12.01 10.63
N ASN A 256 -11.93 11.27 11.51
CA ASN A 256 -11.43 11.77 12.79
C ASN A 256 -10.06 11.12 13.10
N GLU A 257 -9.52 11.36 14.27
CA GLU A 257 -8.20 10.83 14.69
C GLU A 257 -8.14 9.29 14.76
N VAL A 258 -9.27 8.61 14.98
CA VAL A 258 -9.38 7.14 15.03
C VAL A 258 -9.74 6.56 13.69
N TYR A 259 -10.71 7.16 13.00
CA TYR A 259 -11.22 6.73 11.70
C TYR A 259 -10.80 7.72 10.63
N ILE A 260 -9.57 7.62 10.15
CA ILE A 260 -8.94 8.57 9.22
C ILE A 260 -9.66 8.72 7.86
N SER A 261 -10.45 7.72 7.47
CA SER A 261 -11.28 7.75 6.24
C SER A 261 -12.78 7.90 6.53
N GLY A 262 -13.14 8.17 7.79
CA GLY A 262 -14.52 8.07 8.25
C GLY A 262 -14.94 6.63 8.53
N ILE A 263 -16.20 6.45 8.93
CA ILE A 263 -16.75 5.12 9.24
C ILE A 263 -18.20 5.01 8.78
N ALA A 264 -18.53 3.91 8.10
CA ALA A 264 -19.90 3.58 7.73
C ALA A 264 -20.52 2.68 8.80
N LEU A 265 -21.70 3.07 9.31
CA LEU A 265 -22.41 2.36 10.37
C LEU A 265 -23.92 2.32 10.07
N LYS A 266 -24.58 1.27 10.54
CA LYS A 266 -26.04 1.12 10.49
C LYS A 266 -26.62 1.12 11.90
N ALA A 267 -27.50 2.06 12.18
CA ALA A 267 -28.14 2.20 13.48
C ALA A 267 -29.15 1.04 13.72
N THR A 268 -29.00 0.33 14.81
CA THR A 268 -29.95 -0.70 15.24
C THR A 268 -30.89 -0.16 16.33
N THR A 269 -30.41 0.75 17.15
CA THR A 269 -31.23 1.49 18.12
C THR A 269 -30.81 2.95 18.18
N VAL A 270 -31.77 3.82 18.48
CA VAL A 270 -31.54 5.26 18.66
C VAL A 270 -32.18 5.66 19.98
N THR A 271 -31.42 6.25 20.89
CA THR A 271 -31.90 6.76 22.17
C THR A 271 -31.46 8.22 22.34
N GLU A 272 -32.28 9.00 23.02
CA GLU A 272 -31.98 10.39 23.34
C GLU A 272 -31.55 10.51 24.83
N ASP A 273 -30.46 11.20 25.04
CA ASP A 273 -29.97 11.56 26.37
C ASP A 273 -29.61 13.06 26.43
N GLY A 274 -30.58 13.86 26.82
CA GLY A 274 -30.47 15.31 26.84
C GLY A 274 -30.24 15.90 25.44
N GLU A 275 -29.09 16.52 25.24
CA GLU A 275 -28.70 17.13 23.96
C GLU A 275 -27.89 16.17 23.07
N LYS A 276 -27.89 14.88 23.38
CA LYS A 276 -27.15 13.86 22.67
C LYS A 276 -28.07 12.76 22.15
N LEU A 277 -27.65 12.18 21.02
CA LEU A 277 -28.16 10.91 20.51
C LEU A 277 -27.13 9.83 20.81
N ILE A 278 -27.61 8.71 21.38
CA ILE A 278 -26.80 7.52 21.63
C ILE A 278 -27.37 6.42 20.72
N LEU A 279 -26.53 5.92 19.84
CA LEU A 279 -26.89 4.89 18.86
C LEU A 279 -26.16 3.60 19.21
N THR A 280 -26.86 2.46 19.09
CA THR A 280 -26.19 1.16 18.91
C THR A 280 -26.16 0.89 17.43
N CYS A 281 -24.99 0.52 16.90
CA CYS A 281 -24.77 0.36 15.48
C CYS A 281 -24.06 -0.98 15.17
N ILE A 282 -24.19 -1.41 13.93
CA ILE A 282 -23.45 -2.52 13.33
C ILE A 282 -22.74 -2.02 12.08
N LYS A 283 -21.75 -2.77 11.59
CA LYS A 283 -21.20 -2.54 10.24
C LYS A 283 -22.27 -2.87 9.21
N PRO A 284 -22.60 -1.98 8.27
CA PRO A 284 -23.52 -2.29 7.18
C PRO A 284 -22.81 -3.15 6.12
N GLU A 285 -23.60 -3.88 5.35
CA GLU A 285 -23.10 -4.54 4.16
C GLU A 285 -22.79 -3.51 3.06
N LEU A 286 -21.79 -3.79 2.21
CA LEU A 286 -21.34 -2.85 1.19
C LEU A 286 -22.48 -2.33 0.29
N TRP A 287 -23.39 -3.21 -0.12
CA TRP A 287 -24.55 -2.86 -0.96
C TRP A 287 -25.60 -2.02 -0.25
N GLU A 288 -25.56 -1.91 1.07
CA GLU A 288 -26.42 -0.99 1.84
C GLU A 288 -25.84 0.42 1.84
N VAL A 289 -24.55 0.59 1.54
CA VAL A 289 -23.84 1.87 1.56
C VAL A 289 -23.70 2.44 0.16
N VAL A 290 -23.24 1.64 -0.80
CA VAL A 290 -22.92 2.10 -2.15
C VAL A 290 -23.71 1.32 -3.20
N SER A 291 -24.26 2.05 -4.16
CA SER A 291 -24.96 1.47 -5.34
C SER A 291 -24.02 1.35 -6.55
N LYS A 292 -22.98 2.16 -6.61
CA LYS A 292 -21.93 2.12 -7.64
C LYS A 292 -20.64 2.66 -7.06
N ILE A 293 -19.55 1.93 -7.29
CA ILE A 293 -18.20 2.42 -7.02
C ILE A 293 -17.60 2.86 -8.35
N ASP A 294 -17.23 4.14 -8.43
CA ASP A 294 -16.65 4.75 -9.62
C ASP A 294 -15.65 5.81 -9.14
N PHE A 295 -14.45 5.37 -8.93
CA PHE A 295 -13.41 6.17 -8.31
C PHE A 295 -12.10 5.94 -9.04
N VAL A 296 -11.47 7.03 -9.46
CA VAL A 296 -10.10 7.06 -9.95
C VAL A 296 -9.32 8.04 -9.10
N GLY A 297 -8.40 7.57 -8.34
CA GLY A 297 -7.55 8.38 -7.46
C GLY A 297 -6.11 7.92 -7.58
N GLY A 298 -5.21 8.85 -7.96
CA GLY A 298 -3.78 8.70 -7.76
C GLY A 298 -3.45 9.30 -6.39
N GLY A 299 -3.18 8.47 -5.44
CA GLY A 299 -2.67 8.82 -4.14
C GLY A 299 -1.75 7.72 -3.67
N THR A 300 -0.65 8.08 -3.04
CA THR A 300 0.15 7.12 -2.29
C THR A 300 -0.82 6.51 -1.28
N ALA A 301 -1.25 5.27 -1.50
CA ALA A 301 -1.95 4.55 -0.46
C ALA A 301 -0.96 4.41 0.68
N LEU A 302 -1.11 5.22 1.71
CA LEU A 302 -0.46 4.99 2.98
C LEU A 302 -1.07 3.69 3.53
N ILE A 303 -0.51 2.56 3.13
CA ILE A 303 -0.81 1.26 3.71
C ILE A 303 -0.12 1.23 5.06
N GLY A 304 -0.73 1.84 6.02
CA GLY A 304 -0.22 1.94 7.37
C GLY A 304 -1.34 2.16 8.35
N GLY A 305 -2.10 1.14 8.53
CA GLY A 305 -2.95 0.86 9.66
C GLY A 305 -3.03 -0.64 9.73
N ALA A 306 -2.90 -1.22 10.91
CA ALA A 306 -3.23 -2.62 11.10
C ALA A 306 -4.56 -2.85 10.38
N ALA A 307 -4.50 -3.54 9.26
CA ALA A 307 -5.71 -3.99 8.61
C ALA A 307 -6.38 -4.89 9.64
N ASP A 308 -7.44 -4.41 10.26
CA ASP A 308 -8.43 -5.28 10.82
C ASP A 308 -8.93 -6.10 9.62
N THR A 309 -8.30 -7.25 9.43
CA THR A 309 -8.78 -8.25 8.50
C THR A 309 -10.06 -8.75 9.11
N ASP A 310 -11.19 -8.21 8.65
CA ASP A 310 -12.45 -8.86 8.85
C ASP A 310 -12.37 -10.28 8.24
N GLU A 311 -13.14 -11.17 8.78
CA GLU A 311 -13.18 -12.61 8.52
C GLU A 311 -13.37 -13.00 7.03
N TYR A 312 -13.41 -12.06 6.11
CA TYR A 312 -13.67 -12.23 4.68
C TYR A 312 -12.60 -11.70 3.72
N GLY A 313 -11.49 -11.12 4.23
CA GLY A 313 -10.28 -10.86 3.42
C GLY A 313 -10.51 -10.03 2.15
N ILE A 314 -11.51 -9.17 2.11
CA ILE A 314 -11.70 -8.27 0.97
C ILE A 314 -10.84 -7.03 1.20
N ALA A 315 -9.59 -7.10 0.75
CA ALA A 315 -8.83 -5.90 0.45
C ALA A 315 -9.58 -5.20 -0.69
N THR A 316 -10.15 -4.04 -0.42
CA THR A 316 -10.57 -3.12 -1.47
C THR A 316 -9.30 -2.66 -2.16
N GLN A 317 -8.97 -3.29 -3.29
CA GLN A 317 -8.03 -2.71 -4.24
C GLN A 317 -8.69 -1.44 -4.78
N ALA A 318 -8.14 -0.29 -4.40
CA ALA A 318 -8.27 0.90 -5.20
C ALA A 318 -7.39 0.65 -6.44
N ASN A 319 -8.01 0.55 -7.61
CA ASN A 319 -7.33 0.61 -8.90
C ASN A 319 -6.94 2.05 -9.18
#